data_8a3d5554a0342c819bdd1380e2500cae
#
_entry.id   8a3d5554a0342c819bdd1380e2500cae
#
_cell.length_a   1.000
_cell.length_b   1.000
_cell.length_c   1.000
_cell.angle_alpha   90.00
_cell.angle_beta   90.00
_cell.angle_gamma   90.00
#
_symmetry.space_group_name_H-M   'P 1'
#
loop_
_entity.id
_entity.type
_entity.pdbx_description
1 polymer ?
#
loop_
_entity_poly.entity_id
_entity_poly.type
_entity_poly.pdbx_seq_one_letter_code
_entity_poly.pdbx_strand_id
1 'polypeptide(L)'
;MLNNCGDAPHQKLATITFQNLCPPINVKKVELSTCQRAVLVDYDKGSNRFQFRHYAISAAPTGANRALRKLLTTRNAPDLGNLTDVSEFFDKAGAGAAGDASDSEGEDAVAARVDLTQDYNRVAKADTRSRVILQEIGPRMELELVKVEEGMCEG
;
A
#
# COMPACT_ATOMS: atom_id res chain seq x y z
N MET A 1 2.86 3.66 -11.16
CA MET A 1 1.60 4.39 -11.42
C MET A 1 1.98 5.83 -11.74
N LEU A 2 1.58 6.33 -12.91
CA LEU A 2 1.87 7.68 -13.37
C LEU A 2 0.56 8.44 -13.43
N ASN A 3 0.54 9.65 -12.90
CA ASN A 3 -0.65 10.48 -12.79
C ASN A 3 -0.38 11.90 -13.34
N ASN A 4 -1.42 12.54 -13.88
CA ASN A 4 -1.40 13.91 -14.37
C ASN A 4 -0.33 14.26 -15.43
N CYS A 5 0.40 13.27 -15.95
CA CYS A 5 1.39 13.48 -17.00
C CYS A 5 0.69 13.85 -18.30
N GLY A 6 0.99 15.04 -18.83
CA GLY A 6 0.41 15.56 -20.05
C GLY A 6 1.12 15.07 -21.31
N ASP A 7 0.69 15.63 -22.46
CA ASP A 7 1.20 15.27 -23.78
C ASP A 7 2.43 16.08 -24.24
N ALA A 8 2.92 17.00 -23.42
CA ALA A 8 4.10 17.79 -23.75
C ALA A 8 5.33 16.88 -23.95
N PRO A 9 6.22 17.15 -24.89
CA PRO A 9 7.32 16.26 -25.26
C PRO A 9 8.25 15.93 -24.08
N HIS A 10 8.54 16.89 -23.21
CA HIS A 10 9.34 16.70 -22.02
C HIS A 10 8.63 15.80 -20.96
N GLN A 11 7.30 15.91 -20.86
CA GLN A 11 6.50 15.07 -19.95
C GLN A 11 6.42 13.63 -20.46
N LYS A 12 6.27 13.45 -21.79
CA LYS A 12 6.31 12.11 -22.41
C LYS A 12 7.66 11.43 -22.18
N LEU A 13 8.74 12.17 -22.35
CA LEU A 13 10.09 11.65 -22.11
C LEU A 13 10.26 11.22 -20.66
N ALA A 14 9.88 12.04 -19.69
CA ALA A 14 9.91 11.70 -18.28
C ALA A 14 9.04 10.47 -17.97
N THR A 15 7.83 10.41 -18.55
CA THR A 15 6.92 9.26 -18.40
C THR A 15 7.56 7.96 -18.87
N ILE A 16 8.16 7.96 -20.06
CA ILE A 16 8.85 6.79 -20.62
C ILE A 16 10.05 6.40 -19.74
N THR A 17 10.79 7.37 -19.25
CA THR A 17 11.93 7.13 -18.35
C THR A 17 11.48 6.44 -17.04
N PHE A 18 10.43 6.95 -16.40
CA PHE A 18 9.90 6.33 -15.19
C PHE A 18 9.28 4.95 -15.44
N GLN A 19 8.64 4.74 -16.60
CA GLN A 19 8.12 3.44 -16.98
C GLN A 19 9.23 2.41 -17.19
N ASN A 20 10.33 2.81 -17.80
CA ASN A 20 11.47 1.92 -18.03
C ASN A 20 12.29 1.65 -16.76
N LEU A 21 12.22 2.53 -15.76
CA LEU A 21 12.87 2.34 -14.47
C LEU A 21 12.22 1.21 -13.65
N CYS A 22 10.93 0.97 -13.88
CA CYS A 22 10.17 -0.06 -13.19
C CYS A 22 10.00 -1.31 -14.08
N PRO A 23 10.01 -2.52 -13.50
CA PRO A 23 9.77 -3.73 -14.28
C PRO A 23 8.35 -3.69 -14.91
N PRO A 24 8.18 -4.14 -16.15
CA PRO A 24 6.88 -4.17 -16.80
C PRO A 24 5.95 -5.15 -16.11
N ILE A 25 4.75 -4.72 -15.79
CA ILE A 25 3.72 -5.53 -15.15
C ILE A 25 2.62 -5.88 -16.15
N ASN A 26 2.32 -7.16 -16.28
CA ASN A 26 1.15 -7.59 -17.04
C ASN A 26 -0.08 -7.58 -16.15
N VAL A 27 -0.89 -6.53 -16.27
CA VAL A 27 -2.08 -6.30 -15.43
C VAL A 27 -3.07 -7.48 -15.44
N LYS A 28 -3.12 -8.26 -16.54
CA LYS A 28 -4.03 -9.41 -16.65
C LYS A 28 -3.54 -10.66 -15.91
N LYS A 29 -2.25 -10.74 -15.61
CA LYS A 29 -1.62 -11.92 -15.01
C LYS A 29 -0.98 -11.65 -13.64
N VAL A 30 -0.95 -10.37 -13.22
CA VAL A 30 -0.32 -10.02 -11.97
C VAL A 30 -1.15 -10.50 -10.79
N GLU A 31 -0.48 -11.15 -9.86
CA GLU A 31 -1.06 -11.57 -8.59
C GLU A 31 -0.80 -10.49 -7.54
N LEU A 32 -1.83 -10.10 -6.80
CA LEU A 32 -1.69 -9.08 -5.76
C LEU A 32 -0.66 -9.49 -4.69
N SER A 33 -0.54 -10.78 -4.41
CA SER A 33 0.44 -11.34 -3.47
C SER A 33 1.90 -11.06 -3.85
N THR A 34 2.18 -10.91 -5.15
CA THR A 34 3.52 -10.58 -5.65
C THR A 34 3.79 -9.08 -5.63
N CYS A 35 2.74 -8.26 -5.58
CA CYS A 35 2.82 -6.80 -5.56
C CYS A 35 3.01 -6.28 -4.14
N GLN A 36 4.25 -6.22 -3.68
CA GLN A 36 4.56 -5.74 -2.32
C GLN A 36 4.75 -4.24 -2.24
N ARG A 37 5.03 -3.58 -3.37
CA ARG A 37 5.37 -2.16 -3.42
C ARG A 37 4.69 -1.46 -4.59
N ALA A 38 4.35 -0.19 -4.38
CA ALA A 38 3.85 0.68 -5.43
C ALA A 38 4.62 2.00 -5.43
N VAL A 39 4.96 2.46 -6.62
CA VAL A 39 5.53 3.79 -6.83
C VAL A 39 4.47 4.64 -7.51
N LEU A 40 4.22 5.82 -6.95
CA LEU A 40 3.39 6.85 -7.54
C LEU A 40 4.29 8.00 -7.99
N VAL A 41 4.16 8.37 -9.26
CA VAL A 41 4.76 9.59 -9.81
C VAL A 41 3.60 10.46 -10.28
N ASP A 42 3.44 11.60 -9.66
CA ASP A 42 2.41 12.59 -9.98
C ASP A 42 3.08 13.86 -10.52
N TYR A 43 2.52 14.40 -11.60
CA TYR A 43 3.01 15.65 -12.15
C TYR A 43 2.14 16.81 -11.73
N ASP A 44 2.71 17.74 -10.98
CA ASP A 44 2.07 18.98 -10.60
C ASP A 44 2.27 20.04 -11.69
N LYS A 45 1.17 20.37 -12.37
CA LYS A 45 1.16 21.38 -13.44
C LYS A 45 1.42 22.80 -12.92
N GLY A 46 1.13 23.07 -11.66
CA GLY A 46 1.32 24.38 -11.05
C GLY A 46 2.80 24.69 -10.80
N SER A 47 3.53 23.72 -10.28
CA SER A 47 4.97 23.87 -9.95
C SER A 47 5.90 23.30 -11.02
N ASN A 48 5.39 22.66 -12.08
CA ASN A 48 6.18 21.92 -13.08
C ASN A 48 7.12 20.86 -12.48
N ARG A 49 6.70 20.21 -11.41
CA ARG A 49 7.50 19.22 -10.69
C ARG A 49 6.83 17.85 -10.69
N PHE A 50 7.66 16.82 -10.68
CA PHE A 50 7.23 15.44 -10.46
C PHE A 50 7.36 15.10 -8.99
N GLN A 51 6.26 14.67 -8.38
CA GLN A 51 6.24 14.15 -7.01
C GLN A 51 6.38 12.64 -7.06
N PHE A 52 7.47 12.14 -6.49
CA PHE A 52 7.73 10.70 -6.36
C PHE A 52 7.38 10.24 -4.95
N ARG A 53 6.54 9.22 -4.86
CA ARG A 53 6.13 8.60 -3.59
C ARG A 53 6.20 7.09 -3.70
N HIS A 54 6.62 6.46 -2.62
CA HIS A 54 6.81 5.03 -2.54
C HIS A 54 6.01 4.43 -1.40
N TYR A 55 5.22 3.41 -1.69
CA TYR A 55 4.30 2.77 -0.77
C TYR A 55 4.59 1.28 -0.64
N ALA A 56 4.44 0.75 0.57
CA ALA A 56 4.26 -0.67 0.80
C ALA A 56 2.77 -1.02 0.67
N ILE A 57 2.49 -2.12 0.01
CA ILE A 57 1.15 -2.68 -0.13
C ILE A 57 1.00 -3.77 0.91
N SER A 58 -0.08 -3.76 1.67
CA SER A 58 -0.46 -4.84 2.56
C SER A 58 -1.95 -5.11 2.47
N ALA A 59 -2.37 -6.33 2.77
CA ALA A 59 -3.77 -6.69 2.84
C ALA A 59 -4.12 -7.19 4.24
N ALA A 60 -5.24 -6.73 4.76
CA ALA A 60 -5.77 -7.12 6.06
C ALA A 60 -7.22 -7.59 5.90
N PRO A 61 -7.65 -8.63 6.62
CA PRO A 61 -9.03 -9.09 6.57
C PRO A 61 -9.97 -8.00 7.10
N THR A 62 -11.13 -7.86 6.45
CA THR A 62 -12.19 -6.96 6.89
C THR A 62 -13.15 -7.68 7.85
N GLY A 63 -13.82 -6.92 8.72
CA GLY A 63 -14.83 -7.47 9.62
C GLY A 63 -14.28 -8.18 10.88
N ALA A 64 -12.97 -8.32 11.01
CA ALA A 64 -12.38 -8.86 12.23
C ALA A 64 -12.05 -7.74 13.22
N ASN A 65 -12.42 -7.92 14.49
CA ASN A 65 -12.04 -7.03 15.58
C ASN A 65 -10.49 -6.91 15.65
N ARG A 66 -9.98 -5.74 16.10
CA ARG A 66 -8.54 -5.46 16.23
C ARG A 66 -7.81 -6.53 17.03
N ALA A 67 -8.39 -6.98 18.13
CA ALA A 67 -7.83 -8.05 18.96
C ALA A 67 -7.71 -9.37 18.19
N LEU A 68 -8.76 -9.74 17.44
CA LEU A 68 -8.76 -10.93 16.60
C LEU A 68 -7.72 -10.82 15.47
N ARG A 69 -7.61 -9.67 14.84
CA ARG A 69 -6.56 -9.42 13.82
C ARG A 69 -5.16 -9.58 14.40
N LYS A 70 -4.92 -9.02 15.59
CA LYS A 70 -3.62 -9.14 16.29
C LYS A 70 -3.30 -10.59 16.57
N LEU A 71 -4.27 -11.38 17.02
CA LEU A 71 -4.11 -12.81 17.30
C LEU A 71 -3.79 -13.60 16.01
N LEU A 72 -4.47 -13.30 14.91
CA LEU A 72 -4.25 -13.96 13.62
C LEU A 72 -2.91 -13.59 12.97
N THR A 73 -2.42 -12.36 13.16
CA THR A 73 -1.16 -11.89 12.59
C THR A 73 0.06 -12.27 13.42
N THR A 74 -0.10 -12.56 14.70
CA THR A 74 1.01 -12.94 15.58
C THR A 74 1.50 -14.35 15.20
N ARG A 75 2.80 -14.48 14.93
CA ARG A 75 3.41 -15.77 14.56
C ARG A 75 3.44 -16.77 15.72
N ASN A 76 3.61 -16.27 16.93
CA ASN A 76 3.61 -17.06 18.14
C ASN A 76 2.27 -16.89 18.83
N ALA A 77 1.65 -17.98 19.27
CA ALA A 77 0.49 -17.89 20.12
C ALA A 77 0.86 -17.05 21.35
N PRO A 78 0.05 -16.02 21.71
CA PRO A 78 0.30 -15.28 22.93
C PRO A 78 0.24 -16.26 24.13
N ASP A 79 1.05 -16.02 25.14
CA ASP A 79 0.97 -16.78 26.37
C ASP A 79 -0.38 -16.51 27.05
N LEU A 80 -1.26 -17.48 26.97
CA LEU A 80 -2.60 -17.47 27.56
C LEU A 80 -2.61 -18.11 28.93
N GLY A 81 -1.45 -18.59 29.43
CA GLY A 81 -1.35 -19.35 30.67
C GLY A 81 -1.84 -18.62 31.92
N ASN A 82 -1.93 -17.32 31.93
CA ASN A 82 -2.41 -16.50 33.02
C ASN A 82 -3.84 -15.98 32.84
N LEU A 83 -4.56 -16.46 31.83
CA LEU A 83 -5.91 -16.04 31.51
C LEU A 83 -6.89 -17.16 31.86
N THR A 84 -7.97 -16.80 32.55
CA THR A 84 -9.02 -17.73 32.93
C THR A 84 -9.96 -18.04 31.78
N ASP A 85 -10.13 -17.04 30.84
CA ASP A 85 -10.97 -17.19 29.67
C ASP A 85 -10.35 -16.41 28.49
N VAL A 86 -10.66 -16.85 27.27
CA VAL A 86 -10.24 -16.20 26.02
C VAL A 86 -10.83 -14.78 25.92
N SER A 87 -12.02 -14.55 26.46
CA SER A 87 -12.66 -13.22 26.53
C SER A 87 -11.77 -12.20 27.26
N GLU A 88 -11.08 -12.59 28.30
CA GLU A 88 -10.18 -11.73 29.08
C GLU A 88 -8.98 -11.23 28.24
N PHE A 89 -8.53 -12.04 27.27
CA PHE A 89 -7.51 -11.60 26.30
C PHE A 89 -8.04 -10.49 25.38
N PHE A 90 -9.29 -10.61 24.95
CA PHE A 90 -9.90 -9.58 24.11
C PHE A 90 -10.10 -8.27 24.87
N ASP A 91 -10.51 -8.36 26.14
CA ASP A 91 -10.68 -7.18 27.00
C ASP A 91 -9.34 -6.49 27.29
N LYS A 92 -8.30 -7.27 27.63
CA LYS A 92 -6.95 -6.73 27.86
C LYS A 92 -6.31 -6.19 26.57
N ALA A 93 -6.51 -6.86 25.45
CA ALA A 93 -6.02 -6.38 24.15
C ALA A 93 -6.76 -5.13 23.67
N GLY A 94 -8.01 -4.96 24.07
CA GLY A 94 -8.81 -3.75 23.83
C GLY A 94 -8.48 -2.62 24.81
N ALA A 95 -8.27 -2.92 26.09
CA ALA A 95 -7.99 -1.92 27.12
C ALA A 95 -6.60 -1.27 27.00
N GLY A 96 -5.60 -1.98 26.46
CA GLY A 96 -4.27 -1.42 26.18
C GLY A 96 -4.22 -0.42 25.02
N ALA A 97 -5.32 -0.21 24.32
CA ALA A 97 -5.49 0.69 23.19
C ALA A 97 -6.51 1.80 23.48
N ALA A 98 -6.59 2.26 24.72
CA ALA A 98 -7.53 3.31 25.15
C ALA A 98 -7.34 4.69 24.48
N GLY A 99 -6.56 4.76 23.41
CA GLY A 99 -6.34 5.97 22.63
C GLY A 99 -6.93 5.95 21.22
N ASP A 100 -7.39 4.81 20.70
CA ASP A 100 -7.88 4.72 19.32
C ASP A 100 -9.07 3.74 19.22
N ALA A 101 -10.11 4.05 19.98
CA ALA A 101 -11.29 3.18 20.17
C ALA A 101 -12.30 3.27 19.02
N SER A 102 -11.98 3.91 17.92
CA SER A 102 -12.89 3.96 16.77
C SER A 102 -12.21 3.32 15.54
N ASP A 103 -12.11 1.98 15.55
CA ASP A 103 -11.99 1.22 14.30
C ASP A 103 -13.39 1.11 13.64
N SER A 104 -14.12 2.21 13.63
CA SER A 104 -15.26 2.35 12.74
C SER A 104 -14.65 2.36 11.35
N GLU A 105 -14.95 1.32 10.57
CA GLU A 105 -14.60 1.26 9.16
C GLU A 105 -15.18 2.53 8.50
N GLY A 106 -14.35 3.57 8.35
CA GLY A 106 -14.72 4.80 7.67
C GLY A 106 -15.08 4.50 6.22
N GLU A 107 -15.70 5.45 5.55
CA GLU A 107 -16.08 5.32 4.13
C GLU A 107 -14.87 4.91 3.25
N ASP A 108 -13.69 5.39 3.58
CA ASP A 108 -12.43 5.01 2.91
C ASP A 108 -12.08 3.53 3.06
N ALA A 109 -12.41 2.92 4.20
CA ALA A 109 -12.17 1.49 4.42
C ALA A 109 -13.14 0.62 3.60
N VAL A 110 -14.34 1.12 3.33
CA VAL A 110 -15.31 0.45 2.44
C VAL A 110 -14.81 0.50 0.99
N ALA A 111 -14.29 1.64 0.55
CA ALA A 111 -13.75 1.83 -0.79
C ALA A 111 -12.47 0.98 -1.04
N ALA A 112 -11.71 0.69 0.01
CA ALA A 112 -10.49 -0.12 -0.06
C ALA A 112 -10.73 -1.64 0.02
N ARG A 113 -12.00 -2.09 0.10
CA ARG A 113 -12.35 -3.52 0.16
C ARG A 113 -12.13 -4.17 -1.19
N VAL A 114 -11.48 -5.32 -1.17
CA VAL A 114 -11.20 -6.14 -2.35
C VAL A 114 -11.48 -7.60 -2.02
N ASP A 115 -12.16 -8.29 -2.93
CA ASP A 115 -12.30 -9.74 -2.86
C ASP A 115 -11.05 -10.36 -3.47
N LEU A 116 -10.27 -11.06 -2.67
CA LEU A 116 -9.04 -11.69 -3.11
C LEU A 116 -9.35 -12.98 -3.87
N THR A 117 -8.84 -13.10 -5.08
CA THR A 117 -8.91 -14.32 -5.89
C THR A 117 -7.85 -15.34 -5.49
N GLN A 118 -6.82 -14.92 -4.77
CA GLN A 118 -5.69 -15.74 -4.35
C GLN A 118 -5.24 -15.37 -2.95
N ASP A 119 -4.53 -16.29 -2.28
CA ASP A 119 -3.95 -16.04 -0.96
C ASP A 119 -2.88 -14.95 -1.04
N TYR A 120 -3.10 -13.81 -0.37
CA TYR A 120 -2.12 -12.74 -0.27
C TYR A 120 -1.11 -13.01 0.85
N ASN A 121 -1.58 -13.43 2.00
CA ASN A 121 -0.76 -13.77 3.14
C ASN A 121 -1.49 -14.81 4.03
N ARG A 122 -0.90 -15.14 5.19
CA ARG A 122 -1.46 -16.12 6.11
C ARG A 122 -2.90 -15.81 6.57
N VAL A 123 -3.28 -14.55 6.57
CA VAL A 123 -4.54 -14.07 7.16
C VAL A 123 -5.53 -13.63 6.07
N ALA A 124 -5.04 -12.93 5.03
CA ALA A 124 -5.83 -12.52 3.89
C ALA A 124 -5.77 -13.61 2.83
N LYS A 125 -6.73 -14.52 2.87
CA LYS A 125 -6.85 -15.67 1.97
C LYS A 125 -7.81 -15.39 0.82
N ALA A 126 -7.73 -16.25 -0.20
CA ALA A 126 -8.71 -16.28 -1.27
C ALA A 126 -10.14 -16.37 -0.70
N ASP A 127 -11.09 -15.79 -1.42
CA ASP A 127 -12.51 -15.73 -1.07
C ASP A 127 -12.83 -14.99 0.26
N THR A 128 -11.83 -14.36 0.89
CA THR A 128 -12.03 -13.51 2.05
C THR A 128 -12.04 -12.04 1.63
N ARG A 129 -13.04 -11.30 2.13
CA ARG A 129 -13.05 -9.84 2.00
C ARG A 129 -11.88 -9.26 2.76
N SER A 130 -11.01 -8.61 2.03
CA SER A 130 -9.82 -7.96 2.57
C SER A 130 -9.79 -6.50 2.17
N ARG A 131 -9.13 -5.68 2.97
CA ARG A 131 -8.83 -4.31 2.59
C ARG A 131 -7.35 -4.20 2.21
N VAL A 132 -7.08 -3.48 1.14
CA VAL A 132 -5.71 -3.12 0.74
C VAL A 132 -5.31 -1.85 1.50
N ILE A 133 -4.16 -1.90 2.13
CA ILE A 133 -3.57 -0.79 2.88
C ILE A 133 -2.30 -0.37 2.17
N LEU A 134 -2.23 0.91 1.84
CA LEU A 134 -1.03 1.54 1.31
C LEU A 134 -0.35 2.32 2.43
N GLN A 135 0.86 1.92 2.78
CA GLN A 135 1.68 2.61 3.76
C GLN A 135 2.84 3.30 3.06
N GLU A 136 2.94 4.62 3.18
CA GLU A 136 4.07 5.36 2.62
C GLU A 136 5.34 5.01 3.41
N ILE A 137 6.37 4.56 2.71
CA ILE A 137 7.65 4.14 3.29
C ILE A 137 8.81 5.05 2.87
N GLY A 138 8.55 6.03 1.95
CA GLY A 138 9.58 6.92 1.42
C GLY A 138 10.56 6.22 0.46
N PRO A 139 11.48 6.94 -0.15
CA PRO A 139 11.64 8.38 -0.01
C PRO A 139 10.49 9.16 -0.66
N ARG A 140 10.24 10.37 -0.17
CA ARG A 140 9.38 11.36 -0.81
C ARG A 140 10.29 12.37 -1.49
N MET A 141 10.17 12.51 -2.81
CA MET A 141 11.02 13.38 -3.60
C MET A 141 10.19 14.27 -4.50
N GLU A 142 10.66 15.50 -4.68
CA GLU A 142 10.20 16.41 -5.70
C GLU A 142 11.32 16.57 -6.74
N LEU A 143 11.00 16.27 -7.99
CA LEU A 143 11.96 16.27 -9.08
C LEU A 143 11.57 17.34 -10.08
N GLU A 144 12.51 18.21 -10.41
CA GLU A 144 12.36 19.24 -11.44
C GLU A 144 13.20 18.87 -12.67
N LEU A 145 12.58 18.93 -13.84
CA LEU A 145 13.30 18.71 -15.08
C LEU A 145 14.02 20.00 -15.47
N VAL A 146 15.34 20.02 -15.33
CA VAL A 146 16.18 21.19 -15.60
C VAL A 146 16.55 21.31 -17.08
N LYS A 147 16.92 20.17 -17.70
CA LYS A 147 17.44 20.17 -19.08
C LYS A 147 17.20 18.83 -19.75
N VAL A 148 16.96 18.86 -21.04
CA VAL A 148 16.94 17.68 -21.91
C VAL A 148 17.96 17.92 -23.01
N GLU A 149 18.89 16.99 -23.17
CA GLU A 149 19.89 16.98 -24.22
C GLU A 149 19.69 15.77 -25.12
N GLU A 150 19.89 15.97 -26.40
CA GLU A 150 19.87 14.88 -27.38
C GLU A 150 21.29 14.29 -27.48
N GLY A 151 21.38 12.96 -27.45
CA GLY A 151 22.64 12.25 -27.56
C GLY A 151 23.09 11.55 -26.28
N MET A 152 24.24 10.90 -26.33
CA MET A 152 24.85 10.17 -25.20
C MET A 152 25.85 11.06 -24.44
N CYS A 153 25.44 12.18 -23.89
CA CYS A 153 26.30 13.04 -23.04
C CYS A 153 27.66 13.37 -23.67
N GLU A 154 27.70 13.61 -24.95
CA GLU A 154 28.89 14.11 -25.64
C GLU A 154 28.98 15.62 -25.34
N GLY A 155 29.61 15.95 -24.20
CA GLY A 155 29.93 17.29 -23.79
C GLY A 155 31.37 17.63 -24.07
#